data_6e87904ddacc4de8943eeea01954e022
#
_entry.id   6e87904ddacc4de8943eeea01954e022
#
_cell.length_a   1.000
_cell.length_b   1.000
_cell.length_c   1.000
_cell.angle_alpha   90.00
_cell.angle_beta   90.00
_cell.angle_gamma   90.00
#
_symmetry.space_group_name_H-M   'P 1'
#
loop_
_entity.id
_entity.type
_entity.pdbx_description
1 polymer ?
#
loop_
_entity_poly.entity_id
_entity_poly.type
_entity_poly.pdbx_seq_one_letter_code
_entity_poly.pdbx_strand_id
1 'polypeptide(L)'
;MGEFYVETGLNIIGMSDYKRILSLDSAMAVVQFKKDDVAYQRNYFISYPANVLVMRFSADRPGKQNLIFSYAPNPVSTGSMVAQGDNGLVYSAALDNNGMKYVVRIQAETKGGTLVNRNGKLTVKGADEVVFYVTADTDYKANFAPDFKNPKTYVGVNPVETTGQWLANAVAKGYSALLNEHY
;
A
#
# COMPACT_ATOMS: atom_id res chain seq x y z
N MET A 1 6.90 -9.86 4.41
CA MET A 1 6.97 -9.54 2.98
C MET A 1 7.87 -8.34 2.70
N GLY A 2 7.81 -7.27 3.43
CA GLY A 2 8.65 -6.08 3.23
C GLY A 2 8.06 -4.87 3.93
N GLU A 3 8.61 -3.68 3.65
CA GLU A 3 8.24 -2.43 4.31
C GLU A 3 7.86 -1.36 3.27
N PHE A 4 6.88 -0.54 3.61
CA PHE A 4 6.49 0.62 2.81
C PHE A 4 7.03 1.88 3.45
N TYR A 5 7.63 2.73 2.63
CA TYR A 5 8.12 4.04 3.04
C TYR A 5 7.38 5.13 2.27
N VAL A 6 6.92 6.15 2.99
CA VAL A 6 6.33 7.35 2.40
C VAL A 6 7.11 8.54 2.92
N GLU A 7 7.98 9.06 2.07
CA GLU A 7 8.73 10.29 2.32
C GLU A 7 7.87 11.48 1.94
N THR A 8 7.66 12.42 2.86
CA THR A 8 6.78 13.57 2.63
C THR A 8 7.54 14.88 2.43
N GLY A 9 8.86 14.87 2.66
CA GLY A 9 9.68 16.08 2.62
C GLY A 9 9.36 17.12 3.72
N LEU A 10 8.37 16.83 4.58
CA LEU A 10 7.98 17.75 5.64
C LEU A 10 8.94 17.64 6.83
N ASN A 11 9.58 18.76 7.18
CA ASN A 11 10.36 18.84 8.41
C ASN A 11 9.43 18.87 9.62
N ILE A 12 9.78 18.17 10.69
CA ILE A 12 9.03 18.15 11.97
C ILE A 12 9.12 19.48 12.72
N ILE A 13 10.13 20.31 12.46
CA ILE A 13 10.29 21.62 13.10
C ILE A 13 9.10 22.51 12.70
N GLY A 14 8.40 23.07 13.70
CA GLY A 14 7.22 23.90 13.49
C GLY A 14 5.94 23.11 13.13
N MET A 15 5.92 21.81 13.33
CA MET A 15 4.66 21.05 13.36
C MET A 15 3.91 21.31 14.66
N SER A 16 2.59 21.46 14.55
CA SER A 16 1.68 21.60 15.69
C SER A 16 0.47 20.68 15.55
N ASP A 17 -0.34 20.60 16.60
CA ASP A 17 -1.59 19.85 16.65
C ASP A 17 -1.46 18.38 16.24
N TYR A 18 -0.29 17.77 16.49
CA TYR A 18 -0.01 16.39 16.10
C TYR A 18 -0.85 15.42 16.94
N LYS A 19 -1.60 14.56 16.23
CA LYS A 19 -2.40 13.48 16.82
C LYS A 19 -2.22 12.20 16.01
N ARG A 20 -2.10 11.07 16.72
CA ARG A 20 -2.23 9.72 16.16
C ARG A 20 -3.39 9.04 16.87
N ILE A 21 -4.34 8.55 16.10
CA ILE A 21 -5.57 7.93 16.60
C ILE A 21 -5.64 6.54 15.98
N LEU A 22 -5.86 5.53 16.80
CA LEU A 22 -6.30 4.21 16.39
C LEU A 22 -7.73 4.04 16.90
N SER A 23 -8.69 4.07 15.99
CA SER A 23 -10.10 3.79 16.30
C SER A 23 -10.34 2.30 16.16
N LEU A 24 -10.66 1.63 17.27
CA LEU A 24 -10.98 0.19 17.26
C LEU A 24 -12.38 -0.07 16.68
N ASP A 25 -13.31 0.85 16.91
CA ASP A 25 -14.70 0.73 16.39
C ASP A 25 -14.74 0.80 14.86
N SER A 26 -13.89 1.64 14.27
CA SER A 26 -13.81 1.81 12.83
C SER A 26 -12.61 1.10 12.18
N ALA A 27 -11.78 0.40 12.97
CA ALA A 27 -10.56 -0.26 12.51
C ALA A 27 -9.67 0.65 11.63
N MET A 28 -9.59 1.95 11.98
CA MET A 28 -8.84 2.96 11.25
C MET A 28 -7.71 3.55 12.06
N ALA A 29 -6.57 3.76 11.41
CA ALA A 29 -5.50 4.61 11.92
C ALA A 29 -5.53 5.98 11.23
N VAL A 30 -5.46 7.06 12.02
CA VAL A 30 -5.49 8.43 11.53
C VAL A 30 -4.31 9.20 12.10
N VAL A 31 -3.64 9.99 11.26
CA VAL A 31 -2.62 10.94 11.68
C VAL A 31 -3.04 12.33 11.23
N GLN A 32 -3.03 13.27 12.14
CA GLN A 32 -3.36 14.68 11.89
C GLN A 32 -2.26 15.57 12.44
N PHE A 33 -1.94 16.64 11.75
CA PHE A 33 -1.00 17.68 12.21
C PHE A 33 -1.16 18.94 11.37
N LYS A 34 -0.63 20.05 11.87
CA LYS A 34 -0.47 21.28 11.10
C LYS A 34 1.00 21.57 10.83
N LYS A 35 1.27 22.12 9.67
CA LYS A 35 2.58 22.61 9.24
C LYS A 35 2.42 23.81 8.32
N ASP A 36 3.04 24.95 8.68
CA ASP A 36 2.98 26.20 7.89
C ASP A 36 1.52 26.61 7.57
N ASP A 37 0.66 26.60 8.59
CA ASP A 37 -0.79 26.90 8.50
C ASP A 37 -1.59 25.98 7.56
N VAL A 38 -1.06 24.83 7.22
CA VAL A 38 -1.76 23.78 6.46
C VAL A 38 -2.07 22.61 7.39
N ALA A 39 -3.33 22.19 7.42
CA ALA A 39 -3.74 21.00 8.16
C ALA A 39 -3.62 19.76 7.25
N TYR A 40 -2.85 18.80 7.70
CA TYR A 40 -2.62 17.52 7.02
C TYR A 40 -3.37 16.40 7.72
N GLN A 41 -3.92 15.48 6.93
CA GLN A 41 -4.56 14.27 7.43
C GLN A 41 -4.09 13.05 6.62
N ARG A 42 -3.84 11.96 7.33
CA ARG A 42 -3.52 10.65 6.77
C ARG A 42 -4.48 9.62 7.35
N ASN A 43 -5.09 8.82 6.49
CA ASN A 43 -6.02 7.77 6.86
C ASN A 43 -5.49 6.43 6.37
N TYR A 44 -5.56 5.42 7.22
CA TYR A 44 -5.10 4.06 6.91
C TYR A 44 -6.15 3.06 7.36
N PHE A 45 -6.54 2.14 6.48
CA PHE A 45 -7.39 1.01 6.81
C PHE A 45 -7.13 -0.17 5.89
N ILE A 46 -7.48 -1.37 6.34
CA ILE A 46 -7.45 -2.58 5.52
C ILE A 46 -8.89 -3.02 5.29
N SER A 47 -9.36 -2.95 4.06
CA SER A 47 -10.66 -3.48 3.68
C SER A 47 -10.57 -5.01 3.57
N TYR A 48 -11.22 -5.71 4.50
CA TYR A 48 -11.32 -7.17 4.46
C TYR A 48 -12.07 -7.68 3.22
N PRO A 49 -13.24 -7.09 2.83
CA PRO A 49 -13.96 -7.55 1.64
C PRO A 49 -13.20 -7.37 0.33
N ALA A 50 -12.36 -6.33 0.25
CA ALA A 50 -11.59 -6.01 -0.95
C ALA A 50 -10.14 -6.53 -0.93
N ASN A 51 -9.66 -7.09 0.19
CA ASN A 51 -8.28 -7.54 0.39
C ASN A 51 -7.25 -6.47 0.01
N VAL A 52 -7.48 -5.22 0.43
CA VAL A 52 -6.65 -4.07 0.10
C VAL A 52 -6.34 -3.22 1.32
N LEU A 53 -5.06 -2.84 1.48
CA LEU A 53 -4.65 -1.75 2.35
C LEU A 53 -4.84 -0.43 1.58
N VAL A 54 -5.55 0.51 2.19
CA VAL A 54 -5.79 1.84 1.64
C VAL A 54 -5.10 2.88 2.52
N MET A 55 -4.33 3.76 1.88
CA MET A 55 -3.64 4.87 2.53
C MET A 55 -3.99 6.16 1.82
N ARG A 56 -4.64 7.09 2.50
CA ARG A 56 -5.02 8.40 1.95
C ARG A 56 -4.24 9.51 2.63
N PHE A 57 -3.71 10.42 1.84
CA PHE A 57 -2.99 11.63 2.24
C PHE A 57 -3.72 12.84 1.69
N SER A 58 -4.12 13.76 2.55
CA SER A 58 -4.85 14.97 2.17
C SER A 58 -4.39 16.19 2.98
N ALA A 59 -4.73 17.37 2.51
CA ALA A 59 -4.52 18.63 3.20
C ALA A 59 -5.73 19.54 2.99
N ASP A 60 -5.89 20.54 3.86
CA ASP A 60 -6.96 21.55 3.77
C ASP A 60 -6.70 22.62 2.70
N ARG A 61 -5.53 22.59 2.05
CA ARG A 61 -5.16 23.48 0.94
C ARG A 61 -4.71 22.65 -0.26
N PRO A 62 -5.04 23.08 -1.49
CA PRO A 62 -4.66 22.36 -2.71
C PRO A 62 -3.15 22.37 -2.94
N GLY A 63 -2.66 21.37 -3.67
CA GLY A 63 -1.27 21.28 -4.10
C GLY A 63 -0.26 20.99 -2.99
N LYS A 64 -0.70 20.52 -1.80
CA LYS A 64 0.19 20.35 -0.64
C LYS A 64 0.74 18.94 -0.46
N GLN A 65 0.32 17.97 -1.28
CA GLN A 65 0.85 16.62 -1.21
C GLN A 65 2.08 16.50 -2.12
N ASN A 66 3.25 16.32 -1.49
CA ASN A 66 4.51 15.99 -2.16
C ASN A 66 5.04 14.73 -1.49
N LEU A 67 4.99 13.60 -2.18
CA LEU A 67 5.25 12.30 -1.60
C LEU A 67 6.19 11.49 -2.49
N ILE A 68 7.06 10.70 -1.88
CA ILE A 68 7.78 9.62 -2.55
C ILE A 68 7.41 8.33 -1.84
N PHE A 69 6.72 7.45 -2.55
CA PHE A 69 6.38 6.12 -2.07
C PHE A 69 7.41 5.12 -2.59
N SER A 70 7.92 4.27 -1.70
CA SER A 70 8.82 3.19 -2.05
C SER A 70 8.51 1.93 -1.24
N TYR A 71 8.88 0.79 -1.79
CA TYR A 71 8.79 -0.50 -1.15
C TYR A 71 10.19 -1.10 -1.00
N ALA A 72 10.54 -1.47 0.22
CA ALA A 72 11.75 -2.24 0.53
C ALA A 72 11.36 -3.70 0.74
N PRO A 73 11.80 -4.63 -0.13
CA PRO A 73 11.49 -6.05 0.02
C PRO A 73 12.17 -6.67 1.23
N ASN A 74 11.66 -7.82 1.65
CA ASN A 74 12.31 -8.63 2.67
C ASN A 74 13.73 -9.04 2.19
N PRO A 75 14.79 -8.80 2.99
CA PRO A 75 16.17 -9.09 2.59
C PRO A 75 16.47 -10.59 2.37
N VAL A 76 15.63 -11.49 2.91
CA VAL A 76 15.76 -12.95 2.71
C VAL A 76 14.78 -13.44 1.62
N SER A 77 14.63 -12.64 0.58
CA SER A 77 13.82 -13.00 -0.60
C SER A 77 14.50 -12.55 -1.89
N THR A 78 14.40 -13.40 -2.90
CA THR A 78 14.87 -13.07 -4.25
C THR A 78 13.69 -12.75 -5.16
N GLY A 79 13.70 -11.57 -5.75
CA GLY A 79 12.60 -11.09 -6.58
C GLY A 79 12.92 -9.85 -7.38
N SER A 80 11.90 -9.32 -8.06
CA SER A 80 12.03 -8.14 -8.91
C SER A 80 10.87 -7.17 -8.74
N MET A 81 11.19 -5.87 -8.85
CA MET A 81 10.23 -4.78 -8.94
C MET A 81 10.01 -4.39 -10.38
N VAL A 82 8.76 -4.34 -10.80
CA VAL A 82 8.36 -3.94 -12.15
C VAL A 82 7.38 -2.77 -12.07
N ALA A 83 7.58 -1.77 -12.92
CA ALA A 83 6.61 -0.69 -13.10
C ALA A 83 5.32 -1.24 -13.75
N GLN A 84 4.17 -0.82 -13.25
CA GLN A 84 2.87 -1.11 -13.83
C GLN A 84 2.21 0.23 -14.21
N GLY A 85 2.42 0.64 -15.45
CA GLY A 85 2.06 1.98 -15.90
C GLY A 85 2.81 3.09 -15.16
N ASP A 86 2.26 4.29 -15.21
CA ASP A 86 2.86 5.47 -14.60
C ASP A 86 2.53 5.60 -13.10
N ASN A 87 1.60 4.81 -12.60
CA ASN A 87 1.05 4.94 -11.25
C ASN A 87 1.09 3.66 -10.41
N GLY A 88 1.73 2.60 -10.90
CA GLY A 88 1.75 1.32 -10.20
C GLY A 88 3.11 0.64 -10.14
N LEU A 89 3.28 -0.22 -9.14
CA LEU A 89 4.45 -1.07 -8.92
C LEU A 89 4.01 -2.48 -8.59
N VAL A 90 4.73 -3.48 -9.09
CA VAL A 90 4.57 -4.89 -8.73
C VAL A 90 5.90 -5.45 -8.30
N TYR A 91 5.93 -6.01 -7.11
CA TYR A 91 7.05 -6.81 -6.63
C TYR A 91 6.64 -8.28 -6.56
N SER A 92 7.39 -9.14 -7.24
CA SER A 92 7.20 -10.59 -7.23
C SER A 92 8.48 -11.26 -6.76
N ALA A 93 8.38 -12.12 -5.76
CA ALA A 93 9.54 -12.77 -5.15
C ALA A 93 9.22 -14.15 -4.59
N ALA A 94 10.29 -14.85 -4.22
CA ALA A 94 10.23 -16.05 -3.41
C ALA A 94 11.15 -15.90 -2.20
N LEU A 95 10.76 -16.50 -1.06
CA LEU A 95 11.61 -16.59 0.10
C LEU A 95 12.76 -17.56 -0.16
N ASP A 96 13.98 -17.18 0.23
CA ASP A 96 15.21 -17.94 -0.05
C ASP A 96 15.26 -19.27 0.72
N ASN A 97 14.61 -19.34 1.91
CA ASN A 97 14.67 -20.50 2.78
C ASN A 97 13.72 -21.65 2.38
N ASN A 98 12.57 -21.36 1.77
CA ASN A 98 11.56 -22.38 1.47
C ASN A 98 10.89 -22.21 0.11
N GLY A 99 11.26 -21.18 -0.67
CA GLY A 99 10.74 -20.93 -2.01
C GLY A 99 9.29 -20.45 -2.05
N MET A 100 8.67 -20.08 -0.90
CA MET A 100 7.32 -19.53 -0.86
C MET A 100 7.25 -18.24 -1.68
N LYS A 101 6.40 -18.24 -2.68
CA LYS A 101 6.21 -17.10 -3.56
C LYS A 101 5.28 -16.06 -2.91
N TYR A 102 5.54 -14.80 -3.17
CA TYR A 102 4.65 -13.71 -2.80
C TYR A 102 4.66 -12.59 -3.83
N VAL A 103 3.56 -11.87 -3.88
CA VAL A 103 3.40 -10.71 -4.74
C VAL A 103 2.87 -9.56 -3.90
N VAL A 104 3.44 -8.38 -4.12
CA VAL A 104 2.96 -7.11 -3.57
C VAL A 104 2.68 -6.19 -4.75
N ARG A 105 1.48 -5.63 -4.81
CA ARG A 105 1.09 -4.65 -5.82
C ARG A 105 0.71 -3.35 -5.16
N ILE A 106 1.12 -2.26 -5.77
CA ILE A 106 0.83 -0.92 -5.32
C ILE A 106 0.30 -0.12 -6.51
N GLN A 107 -0.79 0.62 -6.31
CA GLN A 107 -1.25 1.63 -7.25
C GLN A 107 -1.57 2.91 -6.51
N ALA A 108 -1.22 4.04 -7.11
CA ALA A 108 -1.54 5.37 -6.58
C ALA A 108 -2.53 6.08 -7.49
N GLU A 109 -3.41 6.86 -6.86
CA GLU A 109 -4.27 7.83 -7.52
C GLU A 109 -4.04 9.21 -6.91
N THR A 110 -4.08 10.25 -7.74
CA THR A 110 -3.91 11.64 -7.29
C THR A 110 -5.06 12.50 -7.76
N LYS A 111 -5.47 13.43 -6.89
CA LYS A 111 -6.31 14.54 -7.28
C LYS A 111 -5.42 15.76 -7.45
N GLY A 112 -5.33 16.28 -8.67
CA GLY A 112 -4.38 17.33 -9.01
C GLY A 112 -2.91 16.88 -9.01
N GLY A 113 -2.02 17.79 -9.31
CA GLY A 113 -0.57 17.55 -9.32
C GLY A 113 -0.09 16.60 -10.41
N THR A 114 1.07 16.00 -10.17
CA THR A 114 1.69 15.01 -11.06
C THR A 114 2.09 13.76 -10.31
N LEU A 115 1.98 12.61 -10.95
CA LEU A 115 2.43 11.32 -10.46
C LEU A 115 3.34 10.69 -11.50
N VAL A 116 4.52 10.24 -11.07
CA VAL A 116 5.52 9.62 -11.93
C VAL A 116 6.07 8.37 -11.27
N ASN A 117 6.09 7.27 -12.01
CA ASN A 117 6.78 6.05 -11.64
C ASN A 117 8.20 6.07 -12.23
N ARG A 118 9.20 6.11 -11.36
CA ARG A 118 10.58 6.12 -11.78
C ARG A 118 11.47 5.36 -10.80
N ASN A 119 12.29 4.45 -11.32
CA ASN A 119 13.25 3.64 -10.53
C ASN A 119 12.60 2.89 -9.34
N GLY A 120 11.41 2.31 -9.53
CA GLY A 120 10.71 1.56 -8.49
C GLY A 120 10.13 2.45 -7.37
N LYS A 121 9.93 3.74 -7.64
CA LYS A 121 9.32 4.71 -6.72
C LYS A 121 8.18 5.45 -7.40
N LEU A 122 7.10 5.70 -6.66
CA LEU A 122 6.02 6.56 -7.08
C LEU A 122 6.25 7.96 -6.48
N THR A 123 6.47 8.94 -7.33
CA THR A 123 6.72 10.33 -6.93
C THR A 123 5.53 11.19 -7.28
N VAL A 124 4.95 11.82 -6.26
CA VAL A 124 3.83 12.76 -6.38
C VAL A 124 4.33 14.17 -6.09
N LYS A 125 3.90 15.13 -6.91
CA LYS A 125 4.19 16.56 -6.71
C LYS A 125 2.94 17.41 -6.89
N GLY A 126 2.68 18.25 -5.88
CA GLY A 126 1.64 19.27 -5.92
C GLY A 126 0.22 18.71 -6.03
N ALA A 127 -0.05 17.52 -5.51
CA ALA A 127 -1.41 16.99 -5.49
C ALA A 127 -2.22 17.57 -4.30
N ASP A 128 -3.54 17.60 -4.46
CA ASP A 128 -4.48 17.94 -3.40
C ASP A 128 -4.69 16.74 -2.47
N GLU A 129 -4.73 15.56 -3.07
CA GLU A 129 -4.96 14.29 -2.41
C GLU A 129 -4.20 13.17 -3.11
N VAL A 130 -3.76 12.19 -2.35
CA VAL A 130 -3.14 10.95 -2.85
C VAL A 130 -3.76 9.78 -2.14
N VAL A 131 -4.15 8.75 -2.89
CA VAL A 131 -4.59 7.46 -2.36
C VAL A 131 -3.68 6.37 -2.89
N PHE A 132 -3.10 5.57 -2.00
CA PHE A 132 -2.39 4.35 -2.35
C PHE A 132 -3.25 3.14 -2.02
N TYR A 133 -3.34 2.22 -2.96
CA TYR A 133 -3.97 0.90 -2.82
C TYR A 133 -2.87 -0.14 -2.85
N VAL A 134 -2.84 -1.02 -1.86
CA VAL A 134 -1.83 -2.07 -1.76
C VAL A 134 -2.51 -3.41 -1.56
N THR A 135 -2.19 -4.37 -2.42
CA THR A 135 -2.60 -5.76 -2.28
C THR A 135 -1.38 -6.66 -2.16
N ALA A 136 -1.47 -7.69 -1.36
CA ALA A 136 -0.39 -8.66 -1.21
C ALA A 136 -0.96 -10.04 -0.90
N ASP A 137 -0.30 -11.07 -1.43
CA ASP A 137 -0.65 -12.46 -1.19
C ASP A 137 0.57 -13.36 -1.35
N THR A 138 0.43 -14.60 -0.90
CA THR A 138 1.44 -15.66 -1.02
C THR A 138 0.84 -16.88 -1.69
N ASP A 139 1.69 -17.79 -2.19
CA ASP A 139 1.24 -19.11 -2.63
C ASP A 139 1.08 -20.13 -1.48
N TYR A 140 1.10 -19.66 -0.23
CA TYR A 140 0.87 -20.55 0.91
C TYR A 140 -0.57 -21.06 0.95
N LYS A 141 -0.72 -22.37 1.08
CA LYS A 141 -2.00 -23.04 1.30
C LYS A 141 -1.93 -23.85 2.59
N ALA A 142 -2.81 -23.55 3.54
CA ALA A 142 -2.95 -24.37 4.74
C ALA A 142 -3.30 -25.82 4.36
N ASN A 143 -2.54 -26.77 4.91
CA ASN A 143 -2.80 -28.20 4.74
C ASN A 143 -2.80 -28.86 6.13
N PHE A 144 -3.95 -29.36 6.54
CA PHE A 144 -4.15 -29.97 7.87
C PHE A 144 -3.74 -31.45 7.92
N ALA A 145 -3.40 -32.04 6.76
CA ALA A 145 -2.86 -33.40 6.64
C ALA A 145 -1.61 -33.38 5.74
N PRO A 146 -0.53 -32.71 6.15
CA PRO A 146 0.63 -32.48 5.31
C PRO A 146 1.43 -33.75 5.08
N ASP A 147 1.85 -33.96 3.84
CA ASP A 147 2.91 -34.92 3.50
C ASP A 147 4.25 -34.21 3.60
N PHE A 148 4.97 -34.38 4.69
CA PHE A 148 6.27 -33.75 4.94
C PHE A 148 7.39 -34.24 4.03
N LYS A 149 7.16 -35.33 3.24
CA LYS A 149 8.08 -35.79 2.20
C LYS A 149 7.89 -35.02 0.89
N ASN A 150 6.73 -34.36 0.73
CA ASN A 150 6.43 -33.54 -0.43
C ASN A 150 6.77 -32.07 -0.15
N PRO A 151 7.80 -31.48 -0.79
CA PRO A 151 8.18 -30.09 -0.58
C PRO A 151 7.09 -29.08 -1.01
N LYS A 152 6.07 -29.55 -1.75
CA LYS A 152 4.96 -28.73 -2.22
C LYS A 152 3.68 -28.89 -1.37
N THR A 153 3.76 -29.54 -0.21
CA THR A 153 2.57 -29.83 0.62
C THR A 153 1.78 -28.60 1.06
N TYR A 154 2.44 -27.44 1.07
CA TYR A 154 1.83 -26.14 1.41
C TYR A 154 1.75 -25.15 0.25
N VAL A 155 2.06 -25.61 -0.98
CA VAL A 155 2.02 -24.73 -2.17
C VAL A 155 0.60 -24.68 -2.72
N GLY A 156 0.05 -23.48 -2.78
CA GLY A 156 -1.25 -23.17 -3.35
C GLY A 156 -1.15 -22.50 -4.72
N VAL A 157 -2.10 -21.61 -4.98
CA VAL A 157 -2.22 -20.86 -6.24
C VAL A 157 -1.16 -19.75 -6.31
N ASN A 158 -0.66 -19.47 -7.51
CA ASN A 158 0.24 -18.32 -7.70
C ASN A 158 -0.50 -17.00 -7.45
N PRO A 159 -0.03 -16.14 -6.54
CA PRO A 159 -0.72 -14.91 -6.13
C PRO A 159 -0.73 -13.79 -7.17
N VAL A 160 -0.11 -13.97 -8.33
CA VAL A 160 -0.02 -12.94 -9.37
C VAL A 160 -1.39 -12.50 -9.88
N GLU A 161 -2.27 -13.45 -10.21
CA GLU A 161 -3.60 -13.14 -10.73
C GLU A 161 -4.52 -12.59 -9.64
N THR A 162 -4.53 -13.23 -8.49
CA THR A 162 -5.37 -12.88 -7.34
C THR A 162 -5.12 -11.44 -6.87
N THR A 163 -3.84 -11.09 -6.65
CA THR A 163 -3.47 -9.73 -6.23
C THR A 163 -3.79 -8.69 -7.30
N GLY A 164 -3.66 -9.05 -8.58
CA GLY A 164 -4.02 -8.18 -9.70
C GLY A 164 -5.51 -7.88 -9.74
N GLN A 165 -6.35 -8.90 -9.57
CA GLN A 165 -7.81 -8.76 -9.56
C GLN A 165 -8.28 -7.93 -8.36
N TRP A 166 -7.75 -8.19 -7.15
CA TRP A 166 -8.07 -7.42 -5.96
C TRP A 166 -7.73 -5.93 -6.14
N LEU A 167 -6.53 -5.64 -6.66
CA LEU A 167 -6.12 -4.27 -6.90
C LEU A 167 -7.03 -3.56 -7.91
N ALA A 168 -7.31 -4.20 -9.05
CA ALA A 168 -8.18 -3.64 -10.08
C ALA A 168 -9.60 -3.35 -9.55
N ASN A 169 -10.17 -4.28 -8.78
CA ASN A 169 -11.48 -4.10 -8.16
C ASN A 169 -11.48 -2.98 -7.13
N ALA A 170 -10.43 -2.89 -6.29
CA ALA A 170 -10.32 -1.86 -5.27
C ALA A 170 -10.19 -0.45 -5.90
N VAL A 171 -9.36 -0.30 -6.92
CA VAL A 171 -9.19 0.96 -7.65
C VAL A 171 -10.49 1.36 -8.36
N ALA A 172 -11.18 0.42 -8.99
CA ALA A 172 -12.48 0.69 -9.64
C ALA A 172 -13.56 1.15 -8.65
N LYS A 173 -13.55 0.66 -7.41
CA LYS A 173 -14.47 1.12 -6.35
C LYS A 173 -14.09 2.52 -5.86
N GLY A 174 -12.81 2.80 -5.74
CA GLY A 174 -12.28 4.06 -5.19
C GLY A 174 -12.39 4.18 -3.68
N TYR A 175 -11.70 5.19 -3.14
CA TYR A 175 -11.56 5.41 -1.69
C TYR A 175 -12.89 5.44 -0.93
N SER A 176 -13.87 6.22 -1.41
CA SER A 176 -15.13 6.43 -0.67
C SER A 176 -15.98 5.17 -0.57
N ALA A 177 -16.07 4.37 -1.63
CA ALA A 177 -16.82 3.12 -1.60
C ALA A 177 -16.14 2.08 -0.71
N LEU A 178 -14.80 1.97 -0.78
CA LEU A 178 -14.03 1.07 0.09
C LEU A 178 -14.15 1.46 1.57
N LEU A 179 -14.18 2.76 1.88
CA LEU A 179 -14.37 3.23 3.24
C LEU A 179 -15.77 2.90 3.77
N ASN A 180 -16.81 3.06 2.94
CA ASN A 180 -18.18 2.71 3.31
C ASN A 180 -18.39 1.21 3.51
N GLU A 181 -17.69 0.37 2.76
CA GLU A 181 -17.73 -1.10 2.94
C GLU A 181 -16.89 -1.57 4.15
N HIS A 182 -15.97 -0.73 4.62
CA HIS A 182 -15.10 -1.04 5.74
C HIS A 182 -15.82 -0.88 7.09
N TYR A 183 -16.82 0.01 7.19
CA TYR A 183 -17.70 0.18 8.33
C TYR A 183 -18.87 -0.81 8.29
#